data_18842d9337d43dbe7424f3dcf44733e3
#
_entry.id   18842d9337d43dbe7424f3dcf44733e3
#
_cell.length_a   1.000
_cell.length_b   1.000
_cell.length_c   1.000
_cell.angle_alpha   90.00
_cell.angle_beta   90.00
_cell.angle_gamma   90.00
#
_symmetry.space_group_name_H-M   'P 1'
#
loop_
_entity.id
_entity.type
_entity.pdbx_description
1 polymer ?
#
loop_
_entity_poly.entity_id
_entity_poly.type
_entity_poly.pdbx_seq_one_letter_code
_entity_poly.pdbx_strand_id
1 'polypeptide(L)'
;MTEQEYYISLQQGEENLEYRYIDLEYAKKGNSGYKYIFEYLDYYTELKDKYNLENIAQNGSTLSKALNIMKWLTDNTYYCGQSKCNGEEVFSILEYGLKSGFEHAIRCDQKSITLSECLLALNILAHPIAIESYEFHDTGDCITGIGSHSCTHIYLPEEEKWIMFDPSFNAYFTDKNGTILNIMEIKSTLKKGEPVVLAQYNLNGHEDIFRKGYPYGFIYNLSFRISVWDGNHQSNRLYNKNLLYPEGIDKQKYYIMKQRANGVQESDIKASISSVKYISVDELLATPSFSSQPT
;
A
#
# COMPACT_ATOMS: atom_id res chain seq x y z
N MET A 1 -0.32 -13.14 -21.57
CA MET A 1 -1.14 -13.49 -20.39
C MET A 1 -2.41 -12.67 -20.45
N THR A 2 -3.54 -13.31 -20.45
CA THR A 2 -4.86 -12.67 -20.37
C THR A 2 -5.16 -12.28 -18.92
N GLU A 3 -6.16 -11.42 -18.71
CA GLU A 3 -6.65 -11.07 -17.38
C GLU A 3 -7.06 -12.31 -16.57
N GLN A 4 -7.82 -13.21 -17.21
CA GLN A 4 -8.28 -14.46 -16.57
C GLN A 4 -7.11 -15.37 -16.16
N GLU A 5 -6.11 -15.55 -17.01
CA GLU A 5 -4.90 -16.33 -16.68
C GLU A 5 -4.16 -15.73 -15.50
N TYR A 6 -4.09 -14.40 -15.40
CA TYR A 6 -3.45 -13.72 -14.29
C TYR A 6 -4.17 -13.97 -12.96
N TYR A 7 -5.50 -13.81 -12.91
CA TYR A 7 -6.27 -14.05 -11.68
C TYR A 7 -6.24 -15.52 -11.25
N ILE A 8 -6.30 -16.46 -12.18
CA ILE A 8 -6.13 -17.89 -11.86
C ILE A 8 -4.74 -18.14 -11.24
N SER A 9 -3.69 -17.51 -11.73
CA SER A 9 -2.34 -17.68 -11.15
C SER A 9 -2.23 -17.15 -9.73
N LEU A 10 -2.93 -16.05 -9.42
CA LEU A 10 -3.00 -15.50 -8.06
C LEU A 10 -3.75 -16.45 -7.11
N GLN A 11 -4.87 -17.04 -7.54
CA GLN A 11 -5.63 -18.01 -6.74
C GLN A 11 -4.78 -19.24 -6.38
N GLN A 12 -4.05 -19.79 -7.34
CA GLN A 12 -3.19 -20.94 -7.10
C GLN A 12 -2.07 -20.64 -6.11
N GLY A 13 -1.55 -19.40 -6.11
CA GLY A 13 -0.60 -18.92 -5.11
C GLY A 13 -1.21 -18.88 -3.71
N GLU A 14 -2.47 -18.46 -3.60
CA GLU A 14 -3.16 -18.30 -2.31
C GLU A 14 -3.52 -19.63 -1.64
N GLU A 15 -3.89 -20.66 -2.41
CA GLU A 15 -4.22 -21.99 -1.88
C GLU A 15 -3.04 -22.68 -1.17
N ASN A 16 -1.81 -22.24 -1.42
CA ASN A 16 -0.59 -22.77 -0.83
C ASN A 16 -0.04 -21.92 0.33
N LEU A 17 -0.76 -20.87 0.77
CA LEU A 17 -0.30 -20.00 1.86
C LEU A 17 -0.39 -20.72 3.21
N GLU A 18 0.75 -20.90 3.87
CA GLU A 18 0.82 -21.28 5.29
C GLU A 18 0.86 -20.03 6.17
N TYR A 19 0.09 -20.04 7.28
CA TYR A 19 0.06 -18.94 8.27
C TYR A 19 1.31 -18.98 9.16
N ARG A 20 2.45 -18.46 8.67
CA ARG A 20 3.74 -18.64 9.34
C ARG A 20 4.10 -17.55 10.35
N TYR A 21 3.44 -16.39 10.32
CA TYR A 21 3.93 -15.19 11.05
C TYR A 21 2.87 -14.56 11.96
N ILE A 22 2.02 -15.39 12.52
CA ILE A 22 0.89 -14.97 13.35
C ILE A 22 1.33 -14.26 14.63
N ASP A 23 2.47 -14.64 15.18
CA ASP A 23 2.92 -14.22 16.51
C ASP A 23 3.94 -13.06 16.51
N LEU A 24 4.16 -12.43 15.34
CA LEU A 24 5.10 -11.32 15.27
C LEU A 24 4.56 -10.08 16.00
N GLU A 25 5.35 -9.59 16.94
CA GLU A 25 5.11 -8.34 17.64
C GLU A 25 5.95 -7.22 17.02
N TYR A 26 5.46 -5.99 17.11
CA TYR A 26 6.14 -4.79 16.61
C TYR A 26 6.32 -3.78 17.72
N ALA A 27 7.42 -3.04 17.70
CA ALA A 27 7.67 -1.98 18.65
C ALA A 27 6.52 -0.97 18.66
N LYS A 28 5.85 -0.82 19.81
CA LYS A 28 4.74 0.11 19.96
C LYS A 28 5.21 1.55 19.94
N LYS A 29 6.35 1.84 20.60
CA LYS A 29 6.93 3.18 20.71
C LYS A 29 8.33 3.21 20.13
N GLY A 30 8.67 4.31 19.49
CA GLY A 30 9.97 4.54 18.88
C GLY A 30 10.41 6.00 19.01
N ASN A 31 11.59 6.27 18.50
CA ASN A 31 12.22 7.58 18.48
C ASN A 31 12.98 7.81 17.18
N SER A 32 12.52 7.24 16.08
CA SER A 32 13.17 7.37 14.76
C SER A 32 13.15 8.80 14.23
N GLY A 33 12.27 9.65 14.79
CA GLY A 33 12.03 11.00 14.29
C GLY A 33 11.23 11.01 12.97
N TYR A 34 10.63 9.87 12.59
CA TYR A 34 9.70 9.84 11.47
C TYR A 34 8.46 10.68 11.80
N LYS A 35 8.07 11.51 10.84
CA LYS A 35 6.80 12.26 10.87
C LYS A 35 6.27 12.33 9.44
N TYR A 36 4.99 12.06 9.28
CA TYR A 36 4.31 12.34 8.03
C TYR A 36 4.04 13.84 7.94
N ILE A 37 4.69 14.49 6.97
CA ILE A 37 4.52 15.93 6.70
C ILE A 37 4.10 16.06 5.25
N PHE A 38 2.98 16.71 5.01
CA PHE A 38 2.49 17.00 3.68
C PHE A 38 2.63 18.48 3.34
N GLU A 39 3.11 18.75 2.12
CA GLU A 39 3.18 20.06 1.51
C GLU A 39 2.40 20.05 0.21
N TYR A 40 1.43 20.96 0.07
CA TYR A 40 0.64 21.07 -1.15
C TYR A 40 1.46 21.79 -2.23
N LEU A 41 1.64 21.17 -3.38
CA LEU A 41 2.39 21.67 -4.52
C LEU A 41 1.46 22.01 -5.68
N ASP A 42 1.86 22.92 -6.57
CA ASP A 42 1.12 23.28 -7.80
C ASP A 42 0.80 22.05 -8.67
N TYR A 43 1.68 21.08 -8.65
CA TYR A 43 1.49 19.76 -9.26
C TYR A 43 0.17 19.09 -8.86
N TYR A 44 -0.28 19.21 -7.60
CA TYR A 44 -1.55 18.63 -7.17
C TYR A 44 -2.75 19.37 -7.73
N THR A 45 -2.62 20.68 -7.96
CA THR A 45 -3.64 21.46 -8.67
C THR A 45 -3.78 20.97 -10.11
N GLU A 46 -2.66 20.79 -10.82
CA GLU A 46 -2.67 20.26 -12.19
C GLU A 46 -3.30 18.86 -12.26
N LEU A 47 -2.92 17.97 -11.32
CA LEU A 47 -3.47 16.61 -11.24
C LEU A 47 -4.99 16.63 -11.01
N LYS A 48 -5.45 17.45 -10.06
CA LYS A 48 -6.85 17.61 -9.74
C LYS A 48 -7.67 18.07 -10.93
N ASP A 49 -7.20 19.10 -11.63
CA ASP A 49 -7.91 19.71 -12.75
C ASP A 49 -7.89 18.80 -13.99
N LYS A 50 -6.74 18.22 -14.34
CA LYS A 50 -6.59 17.35 -15.51
C LYS A 50 -7.54 16.15 -15.48
N TYR A 51 -7.71 15.54 -14.31
CA TYR A 51 -8.56 14.36 -14.16
C TYR A 51 -9.92 14.66 -13.52
N ASN A 52 -10.24 15.96 -13.28
CA ASN A 52 -11.51 16.38 -12.69
C ASN A 52 -11.86 15.65 -11.37
N LEU A 53 -10.85 15.54 -10.50
CA LEU A 53 -10.94 14.72 -9.30
C LEU A 53 -12.03 15.17 -8.32
N GLU A 54 -12.36 16.47 -8.26
CA GLU A 54 -13.44 16.98 -7.40
C GLU A 54 -14.81 16.40 -7.81
N ASN A 55 -15.08 16.33 -9.09
CA ASN A 55 -16.32 15.72 -9.59
C ASN A 55 -16.37 14.21 -9.35
N ILE A 56 -15.23 13.52 -9.47
CA ILE A 56 -15.15 12.07 -9.18
C ILE A 56 -15.36 11.84 -7.69
N ALA A 57 -14.70 12.61 -6.83
CA ALA A 57 -14.82 12.49 -5.38
C ALA A 57 -16.23 12.79 -4.87
N GLN A 58 -16.94 13.68 -5.55
CA GLN A 58 -18.26 14.18 -5.14
C GLN A 58 -18.22 14.90 -3.80
N ASN A 59 -19.39 15.36 -3.30
CA ASN A 59 -19.50 15.91 -1.96
C ASN A 59 -19.70 14.81 -0.93
N GLY A 60 -19.13 14.99 0.27
CA GLY A 60 -19.30 14.04 1.35
C GLY A 60 -18.14 14.06 2.36
N SER A 61 -18.11 13.06 3.26
CA SER A 61 -17.02 12.86 4.21
C SER A 61 -15.71 12.51 3.53
N THR A 62 -14.59 12.65 4.23
CA THR A 62 -13.26 12.21 3.74
C THR A 62 -13.30 10.77 3.26
N LEU A 63 -13.94 9.89 4.02
CA LEU A 63 -14.10 8.48 3.65
C LEU A 63 -14.85 8.32 2.31
N SER A 64 -16.00 8.98 2.14
CA SER A 64 -16.80 8.82 0.91
C SER A 64 -16.06 9.34 -0.33
N LYS A 65 -15.34 10.45 -0.22
CA LYS A 65 -14.47 10.97 -1.29
C LYS A 65 -13.37 9.98 -1.65
N ALA A 66 -12.69 9.42 -0.65
CA ALA A 66 -11.63 8.44 -0.86
C ALA A 66 -12.14 7.16 -1.54
N LEU A 67 -13.31 6.67 -1.13
CA LEU A 67 -13.96 5.51 -1.77
C LEU A 67 -14.33 5.78 -3.23
N ASN A 68 -14.84 6.97 -3.54
CA ASN A 68 -15.17 7.34 -4.91
C ASN A 68 -13.93 7.41 -5.82
N ILE A 69 -12.82 7.97 -5.33
CA ILE A 69 -11.54 8.01 -6.07
C ILE A 69 -10.99 6.60 -6.26
N MET A 70 -10.99 5.76 -5.22
CA MET A 70 -10.53 4.37 -5.32
C MET A 70 -11.36 3.59 -6.34
N LYS A 71 -12.69 3.72 -6.27
CA LYS A 71 -13.59 3.07 -7.22
C LYS A 71 -13.33 3.52 -8.65
N TRP A 72 -13.20 4.84 -8.88
CA TRP A 72 -12.88 5.38 -10.20
C TRP A 72 -11.57 4.81 -10.74
N LEU A 73 -10.51 4.79 -9.92
CA LEU A 73 -9.23 4.25 -10.32
C LEU A 73 -9.33 2.77 -10.69
N THR A 74 -10.07 1.98 -9.89
CA THR A 74 -10.20 0.54 -10.13
C THR A 74 -11.06 0.23 -11.34
N ASP A 75 -12.15 0.96 -11.54
CA ASP A 75 -13.05 0.76 -12.68
C ASP A 75 -12.41 1.14 -14.04
N ASN A 76 -11.43 2.04 -14.03
CA ASN A 76 -10.80 2.58 -15.24
C ASN A 76 -9.38 2.05 -15.48
N THR A 77 -8.82 1.23 -14.59
CA THR A 77 -7.49 0.67 -14.77
C THR A 77 -7.46 -0.81 -14.38
N TYR A 78 -6.75 -1.62 -15.15
CA TYR A 78 -6.52 -3.02 -14.79
C TYR A 78 -5.35 -3.16 -13.82
N TYR A 79 -5.37 -4.21 -13.02
CA TYR A 79 -4.26 -4.60 -12.14
C TYR A 79 -3.49 -5.79 -12.70
N CYS A 80 -2.16 -5.69 -12.73
CA CYS A 80 -1.26 -6.80 -13.01
C CYS A 80 0.10 -6.57 -12.36
N GLY A 81 0.52 -7.47 -11.46
CA GLY A 81 1.83 -7.39 -10.80
C GLY A 81 3.02 -7.47 -11.76
N GLN A 82 2.81 -8.03 -12.96
CA GLN A 82 3.80 -8.15 -14.03
C GLN A 82 3.61 -7.12 -15.15
N SER A 83 2.99 -5.98 -14.83
CA SER A 83 2.74 -4.91 -15.78
C SER A 83 4.01 -4.42 -16.48
N LYS A 84 3.85 -4.02 -17.74
CA LYS A 84 4.90 -3.37 -18.56
C LYS A 84 4.93 -1.83 -18.40
N CYS A 85 4.07 -1.28 -17.55
CA CYS A 85 4.09 0.16 -17.26
C CYS A 85 5.42 0.55 -16.58
N ASN A 86 6.20 1.36 -17.26
CA ASN A 86 7.46 1.92 -16.73
C ASN A 86 7.27 3.32 -16.11
N GLY A 87 6.01 3.81 -16.05
CA GLY A 87 5.68 5.08 -15.42
C GLY A 87 5.98 5.04 -13.93
N GLU A 88 6.65 6.08 -13.45
CA GLU A 88 6.93 6.30 -12.03
C GLU A 88 6.16 7.48 -11.47
N GLU A 89 5.82 8.45 -12.29
CA GLU A 89 5.02 9.62 -11.95
C GLU A 89 3.54 9.36 -12.21
N VAL A 90 2.65 9.93 -11.40
CA VAL A 90 1.20 9.68 -11.48
C VAL A 90 0.64 10.01 -12.86
N PHE A 91 1.09 11.07 -13.51
CA PHE A 91 0.63 11.43 -14.86
C PHE A 91 0.96 10.33 -15.87
N SER A 92 2.20 9.84 -15.87
CA SER A 92 2.63 8.78 -16.79
C SER A 92 1.95 7.45 -16.47
N ILE A 93 1.68 7.15 -15.21
CA ILE A 93 0.93 5.96 -14.78
C ILE A 93 -0.51 6.04 -15.28
N LEU A 94 -1.19 7.16 -15.07
CA LEU A 94 -2.58 7.36 -15.51
C LEU A 94 -2.69 7.39 -17.04
N GLU A 95 -1.78 8.06 -17.74
CA GLU A 95 -1.75 8.07 -19.21
C GLU A 95 -1.56 6.69 -19.82
N TYR A 96 -0.85 5.80 -19.12
CA TYR A 96 -0.71 4.40 -19.53
C TYR A 96 -1.93 3.57 -19.12
N GLY A 97 -2.34 3.64 -17.84
CA GLY A 97 -3.34 2.77 -17.23
C GLY A 97 -4.79 3.04 -17.67
N LEU A 98 -5.10 4.28 -18.06
CA LEU A 98 -6.44 4.65 -18.55
C LEU A 98 -6.70 4.25 -20.01
N LYS A 99 -5.71 3.69 -20.71
CA LYS A 99 -5.94 3.12 -22.04
C LYS A 99 -6.73 1.82 -21.93
N SER A 100 -7.55 1.54 -22.90
CA SER A 100 -8.32 0.30 -22.95
C SER A 100 -7.44 -0.93 -23.14
N GLY A 101 -7.82 -2.05 -22.52
CA GLY A 101 -7.16 -3.35 -22.68
C GLY A 101 -6.24 -3.71 -21.51
N PHE A 102 -6.22 -5.01 -21.16
CA PHE A 102 -5.43 -5.56 -20.05
C PHE A 102 -3.92 -5.38 -20.24
N GLU A 103 -3.44 -5.21 -21.48
CA GLU A 103 -2.04 -4.89 -21.79
C GLU A 103 -1.57 -3.56 -21.18
N HIS A 104 -2.51 -2.68 -20.80
CA HIS A 104 -2.26 -1.41 -20.12
C HIS A 104 -2.45 -1.51 -18.59
N ALA A 105 -2.54 -2.72 -18.04
CA ALA A 105 -2.61 -2.91 -16.61
C ALA A 105 -1.42 -2.25 -15.88
N ILE A 106 -1.66 -1.79 -14.65
CA ILE A 106 -0.65 -1.19 -13.77
C ILE A 106 -0.44 -2.04 -12.51
N ARG A 107 0.75 -1.91 -11.89
CA ARG A 107 1.12 -2.69 -10.69
C ARG A 107 0.44 -2.16 -9.42
N CYS A 108 0.52 -2.95 -8.34
CA CYS A 108 -0.01 -2.55 -7.03
C CYS A 108 0.66 -1.28 -6.48
N ASP A 109 1.97 -1.13 -6.64
CA ASP A 109 2.69 0.09 -6.25
C ASP A 109 2.20 1.31 -7.03
N GLN A 110 1.99 1.16 -8.33
CA GLN A 110 1.48 2.23 -9.19
C GLN A 110 0.03 2.59 -8.86
N LYS A 111 -0.83 1.61 -8.58
CA LYS A 111 -2.21 1.89 -8.11
C LYS A 111 -2.21 2.61 -6.76
N SER A 112 -1.40 2.15 -5.82
CA SER A 112 -1.29 2.75 -4.49
C SER A 112 -0.77 4.19 -4.54
N ILE A 113 0.26 4.44 -5.35
CA ILE A 113 0.80 5.77 -5.61
C ILE A 113 -0.26 6.67 -6.23
N THR A 114 -0.94 6.19 -7.28
CA THR A 114 -1.96 6.96 -7.99
C THR A 114 -3.12 7.33 -7.06
N LEU A 115 -3.61 6.38 -6.25
CA LEU A 115 -4.65 6.68 -5.27
C LEU A 115 -4.18 7.74 -4.27
N SER A 116 -2.98 7.58 -3.72
CA SER A 116 -2.43 8.53 -2.74
C SER A 116 -2.30 9.94 -3.32
N GLU A 117 -1.73 10.07 -4.51
CA GLU A 117 -1.53 11.37 -5.18
C GLU A 117 -2.87 12.05 -5.53
N CYS A 118 -3.86 11.28 -6.03
CA CYS A 118 -5.19 11.81 -6.30
C CYS A 118 -5.90 12.30 -5.02
N LEU A 119 -5.70 11.61 -3.90
CA LEU A 119 -6.25 12.02 -2.61
C LEU A 119 -5.54 13.25 -2.06
N LEU A 120 -4.21 13.32 -2.17
CA LEU A 120 -3.43 14.50 -1.78
C LEU A 120 -3.84 15.74 -2.59
N ALA A 121 -4.14 15.58 -3.88
CA ALA A 121 -4.66 16.65 -4.72
C ALA A 121 -6.02 17.20 -4.25
N LEU A 122 -6.77 16.41 -3.47
CA LEU A 122 -8.02 16.78 -2.82
C LEU A 122 -7.84 17.20 -1.34
N ASN A 123 -6.61 17.42 -0.90
CA ASN A 123 -6.25 17.69 0.50
C ASN A 123 -6.66 16.57 1.48
N ILE A 124 -6.76 15.33 1.00
CA ILE A 124 -6.96 14.13 1.80
C ILE A 124 -5.61 13.49 2.02
N LEU A 125 -5.14 13.45 3.27
CA LEU A 125 -3.82 12.93 3.60
C LEU A 125 -3.78 11.42 3.37
N ALA A 126 -2.84 11.01 2.53
CA ALA A 126 -2.66 9.61 2.15
C ALA A 126 -1.19 9.33 1.80
N HIS A 127 -0.76 8.11 1.97
CA HIS A 127 0.54 7.65 1.49
C HIS A 127 0.51 6.16 1.11
N PRO A 128 1.30 5.75 0.14
CA PRO A 128 1.48 4.34 -0.15
C PRO A 128 2.17 3.64 1.02
N ILE A 129 1.78 2.40 1.27
CA ILE A 129 2.50 1.47 2.11
C ILE A 129 2.87 0.23 1.30
N ALA A 130 4.09 -0.28 1.48
CA ALA A 130 4.46 -1.58 0.97
C ALA A 130 4.53 -2.58 2.11
N ILE A 131 3.98 -3.76 1.89
CA ILE A 131 4.00 -4.89 2.81
C ILE A 131 4.76 -6.04 2.15
N GLU A 132 5.61 -6.71 2.92
CA GLU A 132 6.50 -7.74 2.39
C GLU A 132 6.57 -8.97 3.30
N SER A 133 6.70 -10.15 2.67
CA SER A 133 6.84 -11.42 3.39
C SER A 133 8.26 -11.63 3.92
N TYR A 134 8.39 -12.54 4.88
CA TYR A 134 9.69 -12.97 5.39
C TYR A 134 10.52 -13.67 4.31
N GLU A 135 9.91 -14.56 3.55
CA GLU A 135 10.56 -15.33 2.51
C GLU A 135 11.20 -14.44 1.45
N PHE A 136 10.56 -13.35 1.12
CA PHE A 136 11.10 -12.36 0.19
C PHE A 136 12.40 -11.72 0.69
N HIS A 137 12.61 -11.65 2.01
CA HIS A 137 13.85 -11.16 2.59
C HIS A 137 14.95 -12.20 2.65
N ASP A 138 14.59 -13.48 2.83
CA ASP A 138 15.55 -14.55 3.06
C ASP A 138 16.10 -15.13 1.75
N THR A 139 15.27 -15.30 0.75
CA THR A 139 15.64 -15.98 -0.49
C THR A 139 15.61 -15.09 -1.74
N GLY A 140 14.99 -13.91 -1.67
CA GLY A 140 14.67 -13.11 -2.85
C GLY A 140 13.52 -13.69 -3.68
N ASP A 141 13.13 -14.91 -3.40
CA ASP A 141 12.00 -15.59 -4.01
C ASP A 141 10.81 -15.60 -3.06
N CYS A 142 9.62 -15.60 -3.62
CA CYS A 142 8.40 -15.81 -2.89
C CYS A 142 7.89 -17.23 -3.19
N ILE A 143 7.83 -18.07 -2.17
CA ILE A 143 7.30 -19.45 -2.28
C ILE A 143 5.88 -19.46 -2.85
N THR A 144 5.14 -18.36 -2.63
CA THR A 144 3.76 -18.20 -3.07
C THR A 144 3.60 -17.38 -4.35
N GLY A 145 4.69 -16.90 -4.97
CA GLY A 145 4.63 -15.93 -6.06
C GLY A 145 4.24 -14.51 -5.64
N ILE A 146 3.98 -14.26 -4.34
CA ILE A 146 3.52 -12.99 -3.78
C ILE A 146 4.48 -12.57 -2.66
N GLY A 147 5.60 -11.94 -3.02
CA GLY A 147 6.64 -11.50 -2.06
C GLY A 147 6.39 -10.13 -1.47
N SER A 148 5.63 -9.29 -2.16
CA SER A 148 5.29 -7.94 -1.72
C SER A 148 3.99 -7.46 -2.34
N HIS A 149 3.31 -6.55 -1.63
CA HIS A 149 2.13 -5.85 -2.13
C HIS A 149 2.15 -4.40 -1.66
N SER A 150 1.43 -3.54 -2.37
CA SER A 150 1.29 -2.14 -2.01
C SER A 150 -0.18 -1.77 -1.83
N CYS A 151 -0.45 -1.15 -0.69
CA CYS A 151 -1.73 -0.60 -0.30
C CYS A 151 -1.59 0.90 -0.04
N THR A 152 -2.67 1.56 0.34
CA THR A 152 -2.70 2.98 0.65
C THR A 152 -3.22 3.20 2.06
N HIS A 153 -2.46 3.89 2.90
CA HIS A 153 -2.99 4.46 4.14
C HIS A 153 -3.63 5.82 3.84
N ILE A 154 -4.79 6.06 4.43
CA ILE A 154 -5.56 7.29 4.30
C ILE A 154 -5.91 7.76 5.69
N TYR A 155 -5.67 9.04 5.97
CA TYR A 155 -6.03 9.64 7.25
C TYR A 155 -7.45 10.19 7.20
N LEU A 156 -8.28 9.75 8.13
CA LEU A 156 -9.63 10.28 8.38
C LEU A 156 -9.57 11.29 9.52
N PRO A 157 -9.59 12.60 9.25
CA PRO A 157 -9.50 13.61 10.30
C PRO A 157 -10.72 13.61 11.22
N GLU A 158 -11.89 13.17 10.74
CA GLU A 158 -13.11 13.05 11.51
C GLU A 158 -13.02 11.99 12.62
N GLU A 159 -12.14 11.00 12.44
CA GLU A 159 -11.91 9.89 13.37
C GLU A 159 -10.52 9.93 14.01
N GLU A 160 -9.68 10.91 13.62
CA GLU A 160 -8.26 11.01 13.99
C GLU A 160 -7.50 9.70 13.74
N LYS A 161 -7.78 9.03 12.61
CA LYS A 161 -7.38 7.65 12.38
C LYS A 161 -6.84 7.43 10.97
N TRP A 162 -5.78 6.64 10.88
CA TRP A 162 -5.35 6.01 9.63
C TRP A 162 -6.18 4.76 9.34
N ILE A 163 -6.57 4.57 8.08
CA ILE A 163 -7.23 3.37 7.56
C ILE A 163 -6.46 2.82 6.37
N MET A 164 -6.68 1.57 5.99
CA MET A 164 -6.02 0.94 4.84
C MET A 164 -7.00 0.65 3.72
N PHE A 165 -6.64 1.11 2.52
CA PHE A 165 -7.31 0.78 1.25
C PHE A 165 -6.38 -0.03 0.36
N ASP A 166 -6.96 -0.94 -0.41
CA ASP A 166 -6.27 -1.65 -1.49
C ASP A 166 -6.87 -1.31 -2.85
N PRO A 167 -6.24 -0.38 -3.58
CA PRO A 167 -6.74 0.02 -4.90
C PRO A 167 -6.53 -1.03 -5.99
N SER A 168 -5.77 -2.10 -5.73
CA SER A 168 -5.63 -3.20 -6.69
C SER A 168 -6.93 -3.97 -6.83
N PHE A 169 -7.71 -4.05 -5.74
CA PHE A 169 -8.93 -4.86 -5.64
C PHE A 169 -10.17 -4.06 -5.24
N ASN A 170 -10.11 -2.73 -5.28
CA ASN A 170 -11.18 -1.85 -4.80
C ASN A 170 -11.66 -2.25 -3.40
N ALA A 171 -10.72 -2.49 -2.49
CA ALA A 171 -11.01 -3.12 -1.21
C ALA A 171 -10.60 -2.26 -0.03
N TYR A 172 -11.35 -2.39 1.06
CA TYR A 172 -10.96 -1.97 2.39
C TYR A 172 -11.44 -3.01 3.42
N PHE A 173 -10.96 -2.90 4.65
CA PHE A 173 -11.18 -3.93 5.65
C PHE A 173 -11.90 -3.36 6.86
N THR A 174 -12.88 -4.13 7.37
CA THR A 174 -13.58 -3.78 8.62
C THR A 174 -13.50 -4.94 9.61
N ASP A 175 -13.72 -4.62 10.88
CA ASP A 175 -14.05 -5.63 11.89
C ASP A 175 -15.50 -6.13 11.71
N LYS A 176 -15.91 -7.04 12.57
CA LYS A 176 -17.28 -7.58 12.59
C LYS A 176 -18.38 -6.55 12.87
N ASN A 177 -18.01 -5.37 13.38
CA ASN A 177 -18.93 -4.28 13.72
C ASN A 177 -18.98 -3.21 12.61
N GLY A 178 -18.20 -3.36 11.54
CA GLY A 178 -18.12 -2.41 10.46
C GLY A 178 -17.10 -1.28 10.67
N THR A 179 -16.27 -1.34 11.71
CA THR A 179 -15.18 -0.37 11.94
C THR A 179 -14.07 -0.59 10.92
N ILE A 180 -13.70 0.45 10.16
CA ILE A 180 -12.63 0.35 9.16
C ILE A 180 -11.28 0.24 9.86
N LEU A 181 -10.43 -0.65 9.33
CA LEU A 181 -9.17 -1.04 9.96
C LEU A 181 -7.95 -0.51 9.20
N ASN A 182 -6.90 -0.17 9.95
CA ASN A 182 -5.54 -0.02 9.40
C ASN A 182 -4.79 -1.36 9.40
N ILE A 183 -3.59 -1.40 8.82
CA ILE A 183 -2.80 -2.63 8.69
C ILE A 183 -2.48 -3.30 10.03
N MET A 184 -2.22 -2.52 11.09
CA MET A 184 -1.90 -3.07 12.41
C MET A 184 -3.13 -3.60 13.13
N GLU A 185 -4.28 -2.97 12.93
CA GLU A 185 -5.57 -3.45 13.44
C GLU A 185 -6.00 -4.72 12.73
N ILE A 186 -5.83 -4.81 11.40
CA ILE A 186 -6.09 -6.03 10.63
C ILE A 186 -5.27 -7.19 11.21
N LYS A 187 -3.94 -6.99 11.37
CA LYS A 187 -3.07 -8.00 11.99
C LYS A 187 -3.53 -8.41 13.38
N SER A 188 -3.82 -7.44 14.23
CA SER A 188 -4.26 -7.69 15.61
C SER A 188 -5.58 -8.47 15.66
N THR A 189 -6.51 -8.14 14.76
CA THR A 189 -7.83 -8.81 14.66
C THR A 189 -7.64 -10.26 14.22
N LEU A 190 -6.85 -10.51 13.17
CA LEU A 190 -6.54 -11.85 12.69
C LEU A 190 -5.80 -12.68 13.74
N LYS A 191 -4.81 -12.09 14.45
CA LYS A 191 -4.07 -12.76 15.53
C LYS A 191 -4.98 -13.25 16.67
N LYS A 192 -6.05 -12.50 16.97
CA LYS A 192 -7.06 -12.89 17.96
C LYS A 192 -8.04 -13.96 17.46
N GLY A 193 -7.93 -14.40 16.19
CA GLY A 193 -8.89 -15.28 15.56
C GLY A 193 -10.25 -14.62 15.29
N GLU A 194 -10.32 -13.28 15.32
CA GLU A 194 -11.52 -12.53 15.01
C GLU A 194 -11.66 -12.32 13.51
N PRO A 195 -12.88 -12.29 12.96
CA PRO A 195 -13.08 -12.10 11.54
C PRO A 195 -12.75 -10.68 11.10
N VAL A 196 -12.02 -10.59 10.00
CA VAL A 196 -11.84 -9.37 9.22
C VAL A 196 -12.75 -9.44 7.99
N VAL A 197 -13.57 -8.43 7.79
CA VAL A 197 -14.53 -8.37 6.68
C VAL A 197 -13.94 -7.56 5.54
N LEU A 198 -13.88 -8.16 4.37
CA LEU A 198 -13.48 -7.50 3.13
C LEU A 198 -14.69 -6.75 2.56
N ALA A 199 -14.63 -5.43 2.57
CA ALA A 199 -15.68 -4.56 2.07
C ALA A 199 -15.32 -4.00 0.69
N GLN A 200 -16.34 -3.73 -0.13
CA GLN A 200 -16.21 -3.14 -1.47
C GLN A 200 -15.26 -3.86 -2.43
N TYR A 201 -15.06 -5.14 -2.22
CA TYR A 201 -14.20 -5.96 -3.05
C TYR A 201 -14.78 -6.13 -4.46
N ASN A 202 -14.03 -5.73 -5.47
CA ASN A 202 -14.41 -5.87 -6.88
C ASN A 202 -13.19 -6.29 -7.71
N LEU A 203 -13.30 -7.41 -8.42
CA LEU A 203 -12.33 -7.95 -9.35
C LEU A 203 -12.88 -8.08 -10.77
N ASN A 204 -13.75 -7.17 -11.20
CA ASN A 204 -14.32 -7.19 -12.55
C ASN A 204 -14.95 -8.54 -12.93
N GLY A 205 -15.66 -9.18 -11.99
CA GLY A 205 -16.32 -10.48 -12.20
C GLY A 205 -15.50 -11.70 -11.75
N HIS A 206 -14.34 -11.49 -11.13
CA HIS A 206 -13.50 -12.57 -10.59
C HIS A 206 -13.56 -12.65 -9.05
N GLU A 207 -14.64 -12.13 -8.43
CA GLU A 207 -14.78 -11.98 -6.97
C GLU A 207 -14.69 -13.30 -6.19
N ASP A 208 -15.09 -14.41 -6.80
CA ASP A 208 -15.09 -15.72 -6.11
C ASP A 208 -13.68 -16.28 -5.89
N ILE A 209 -12.70 -15.78 -6.64
CA ILE A 209 -11.35 -16.32 -6.66
C ILE A 209 -10.58 -15.98 -5.38
N PHE A 210 -10.75 -14.77 -4.84
CA PHE A 210 -9.92 -14.24 -3.74
C PHE A 210 -10.63 -14.11 -2.38
N ARG A 211 -11.95 -14.30 -2.34
CA ARG A 211 -12.76 -13.89 -1.19
C ARG A 211 -12.45 -14.60 0.12
N LYS A 212 -11.91 -15.82 0.06
CA LYS A 212 -11.70 -16.65 1.26
C LYS A 212 -10.32 -16.49 1.90
N GLY A 213 -9.30 -16.25 1.13
CA GLY A 213 -7.92 -16.24 1.59
C GLY A 213 -7.29 -14.85 1.71
N TYR A 214 -7.81 -13.84 0.97
CA TYR A 214 -7.16 -12.56 0.84
C TYR A 214 -6.80 -11.86 2.16
N PRO A 215 -7.69 -11.69 3.16
CA PRO A 215 -7.29 -11.08 4.44
C PRO A 215 -6.32 -11.97 5.22
N TYR A 216 -6.57 -13.25 5.25
CA TYR A 216 -5.84 -14.20 6.09
C TYR A 216 -4.51 -14.63 5.48
N GLY A 217 -4.51 -15.04 4.22
CA GLY A 217 -3.31 -15.51 3.55
C GLY A 217 -2.42 -14.36 3.11
N PHE A 218 -3.00 -13.47 2.31
CA PHE A 218 -2.25 -12.43 1.62
C PHE A 218 -1.74 -11.33 2.57
N ILE A 219 -2.64 -10.61 3.23
CA ILE A 219 -2.26 -9.49 4.10
C ILE A 219 -1.44 -9.98 5.30
N TYR A 220 -1.80 -11.11 5.86
CA TYR A 220 -1.15 -11.65 7.04
C TYR A 220 0.28 -12.08 6.77
N ASN A 221 0.52 -12.87 5.73
CA ASN A 221 1.85 -13.36 5.38
C ASN A 221 2.77 -12.26 4.85
N LEU A 222 2.23 -11.25 4.14
CA LEU A 222 3.01 -10.15 3.65
C LEU A 222 3.42 -9.14 4.73
N SER A 223 2.79 -9.15 5.89
CA SER A 223 3.04 -8.13 6.90
C SER A 223 4.26 -8.41 7.80
N PHE A 224 5.32 -9.04 7.29
CA PHE A 224 6.60 -9.13 8.00
C PHE A 224 7.29 -7.78 8.04
N ARG A 225 7.45 -7.09 6.92
CA ARG A 225 7.96 -5.73 6.86
C ARG A 225 6.90 -4.79 6.29
N ILE A 226 6.73 -3.65 6.95
CA ILE A 226 5.92 -2.55 6.43
C ILE A 226 6.84 -1.39 6.12
N SER A 227 6.74 -0.86 4.92
CA SER A 227 7.46 0.33 4.49
C SER A 227 6.48 1.46 4.23
N VAL A 228 6.83 2.66 4.64
CA VAL A 228 6.04 3.87 4.38
C VAL A 228 6.86 4.91 3.65
N TRP A 229 6.22 5.62 2.76
CA TRP A 229 6.81 6.79 2.09
C TRP A 229 6.45 8.07 2.84
N ASP A 230 7.34 9.04 2.81
CA ASP A 230 7.07 10.38 3.34
C ASP A 230 5.94 11.04 2.52
N GLY A 231 5.27 12.03 3.12
CA GLY A 231 4.05 12.62 2.56
C GLY A 231 4.14 13.16 1.14
N ASN A 232 5.32 13.66 0.70
CA ASN A 232 5.55 14.15 -0.65
C ASN A 232 6.23 13.10 -1.50
N HIS A 233 5.48 12.54 -2.42
CA HIS A 233 5.88 11.44 -3.28
C HIS A 233 7.09 11.78 -4.20
N GLN A 234 7.15 12.97 -4.79
CA GLN A 234 8.17 13.32 -5.78
C GLN A 234 9.61 13.29 -5.26
N SER A 235 9.81 13.43 -3.95
CA SER A 235 11.16 13.56 -3.40
C SER A 235 11.81 12.23 -2.99
N ASN A 236 11.08 11.11 -2.85
CA ASN A 236 11.60 9.92 -2.16
C ASN A 236 11.22 8.55 -2.73
N ARG A 237 10.78 8.47 -3.98
CA ARG A 237 10.25 7.24 -4.59
C ARG A 237 11.19 6.03 -4.56
N LEU A 238 12.48 6.26 -4.75
CA LEU A 238 13.46 5.19 -4.90
C LEU A 238 14.01 4.64 -3.57
N TYR A 239 13.79 5.35 -2.45
CA TYR A 239 14.41 5.01 -1.18
C TYR A 239 13.42 5.11 -0.03
N ASN A 240 12.48 4.18 0.01
CA ASN A 240 11.63 4.05 1.17
C ASN A 240 12.47 3.64 2.38
N LYS A 241 12.78 4.61 3.23
CA LYS A 241 13.71 4.47 4.36
C LYS A 241 13.02 4.35 5.70
N ASN A 242 11.69 4.37 5.71
CA ASN A 242 10.89 4.28 6.92
C ASN A 242 10.32 2.87 7.02
N LEU A 243 10.95 2.02 7.82
CA LEU A 243 10.69 0.59 7.85
C LEU A 243 10.22 0.16 9.24
N LEU A 244 9.08 -0.51 9.28
CA LEU A 244 8.58 -1.20 10.47
C LEU A 244 8.88 -2.69 10.33
N TYR A 245 9.67 -3.22 11.26
CA TYR A 245 10.00 -4.64 11.37
C TYR A 245 9.51 -5.22 12.71
N PRO A 246 9.34 -6.53 12.80
CA PRO A 246 9.08 -7.21 14.07
C PRO A 246 10.19 -6.93 15.10
N GLU A 247 9.85 -7.04 16.38
CA GLU A 247 10.81 -6.99 17.47
C GLU A 247 11.71 -8.23 17.48
N GLY A 248 12.89 -8.10 18.09
CA GLY A 248 13.82 -9.21 18.28
C GLY A 248 14.61 -9.64 17.06
N ILE A 249 14.43 -8.99 15.90
CA ILE A 249 15.19 -9.30 14.68
C ILE A 249 16.32 -8.31 14.42
N ASP A 250 17.32 -8.75 13.68
CA ASP A 250 18.39 -7.88 13.16
C ASP A 250 17.86 -7.13 11.91
N LYS A 251 17.26 -5.95 12.15
CA LYS A 251 16.62 -5.13 11.11
C LYS A 251 17.58 -4.73 9.99
N GLN A 252 18.86 -4.47 10.34
CA GLN A 252 19.89 -4.09 9.37
C GLN A 252 20.23 -5.27 8.46
N LYS A 253 20.38 -6.48 9.03
CA LYS A 253 20.60 -7.71 8.26
C LYS A 253 19.48 -7.90 7.23
N TYR A 254 18.22 -7.84 7.65
CA TYR A 254 17.08 -8.02 6.74
C TYR A 254 17.01 -6.95 5.67
N TYR A 255 17.30 -5.69 6.00
CA TYR A 255 17.38 -4.62 4.98
C TYR A 255 18.44 -4.95 3.92
N ILE A 256 19.64 -5.35 4.35
CA ILE A 256 20.74 -5.70 3.44
C ILE A 256 20.36 -6.89 2.54
N MET A 257 19.80 -7.94 3.12
CA MET A 257 19.35 -9.12 2.37
C MET A 257 18.34 -8.75 1.28
N LYS A 258 17.35 -7.93 1.62
CA LYS A 258 16.36 -7.41 0.64
C LYS A 258 17.02 -6.62 -0.49
N GLN A 259 17.94 -5.71 -0.18
CA GLN A 259 18.60 -4.92 -1.22
C GLN A 259 19.42 -5.80 -2.17
N ARG A 260 20.11 -6.82 -1.63
CA ARG A 260 20.83 -7.82 -2.41
C ARG A 260 19.90 -8.63 -3.31
N ALA A 261 18.77 -9.08 -2.77
CA ALA A 261 17.75 -9.80 -3.54
C ALA A 261 17.18 -8.96 -4.70
N ASN A 262 17.10 -7.64 -4.51
CA ASN A 262 16.73 -6.70 -5.56
C ASN A 262 17.85 -6.35 -6.54
N GLY A 263 19.03 -6.97 -6.42
CA GLY A 263 20.18 -6.72 -7.29
C GLY A 263 20.91 -5.39 -7.06
N VAL A 264 20.65 -4.73 -5.91
CA VAL A 264 21.34 -3.46 -5.56
C VAL A 264 22.82 -3.73 -5.28
N GLN A 265 23.70 -2.87 -5.79
CA GLN A 265 25.14 -3.00 -5.60
C GLN A 265 25.54 -2.73 -4.14
N GLU A 266 26.56 -3.45 -3.65
CA GLU A 266 27.05 -3.33 -2.25
C GLU A 266 27.46 -1.90 -1.86
N SER A 267 28.00 -1.10 -2.79
CA SER A 267 28.33 0.30 -2.58
C SER A 267 27.09 1.13 -2.22
N ASP A 268 25.98 0.89 -2.95
CA ASP A 268 24.74 1.64 -2.80
C ASP A 268 24.00 1.20 -1.53
N ILE A 269 24.07 -0.09 -1.21
CA ILE A 269 23.53 -0.61 0.06
C ILE A 269 24.24 0.07 1.24
N LYS A 270 25.58 0.11 1.23
CA LYS A 270 26.37 0.77 2.28
C LYS A 270 26.06 2.27 2.39
N ALA A 271 25.90 2.95 1.27
CA ALA A 271 25.53 4.37 1.24
C ALA A 271 24.13 4.63 1.82
N SER A 272 23.19 3.74 1.56
CA SER A 272 21.78 3.91 1.97
C SER A 272 21.50 3.54 3.43
N ILE A 273 22.27 2.65 4.05
CA ILE A 273 22.03 2.14 5.42
C ILE A 273 21.87 3.26 6.44
N SER A 274 22.71 4.30 6.38
CA SER A 274 22.69 5.42 7.34
C SER A 274 21.43 6.28 7.26
N SER A 275 20.69 6.18 6.17
CA SER A 275 19.47 6.96 5.92
C SER A 275 18.18 6.18 6.19
N VAL A 276 18.29 4.87 6.53
CA VAL A 276 17.13 4.04 6.90
C VAL A 276 16.65 4.43 8.29
N LYS A 277 15.36 4.71 8.42
CA LYS A 277 14.70 4.88 9.72
C LYS A 277 13.90 3.62 10.04
N TYR A 278 14.13 3.08 11.23
CA TYR A 278 13.34 1.98 11.77
C TYR A 278 12.25 2.55 12.68
N ILE A 279 11.04 2.59 12.17
CA ILE A 279 9.89 3.20 12.85
C ILE A 279 9.18 2.21 13.78
N SER A 280 8.34 2.75 14.65
CA SER A 280 7.42 2.01 15.52
C SER A 280 5.97 2.12 15.02
N VAL A 281 5.07 1.37 15.67
CA VAL A 281 3.64 1.43 15.38
C VAL A 281 3.07 2.82 15.66
N ASP A 282 3.45 3.45 16.78
CA ASP A 282 2.99 4.80 17.13
C ASP A 282 3.46 5.84 16.10
N GLU A 283 4.67 5.67 15.56
CA GLU A 283 5.20 6.55 14.51
C GLU A 283 4.50 6.31 13.17
N LEU A 284 4.23 5.03 12.80
CA LEU A 284 3.46 4.69 11.59
C LEU A 284 2.05 5.30 11.60
N LEU A 285 1.40 5.29 12.77
CA LEU A 285 0.01 5.72 12.95
C LEU A 285 -0.12 7.13 13.55
N ALA A 286 0.98 7.86 13.68
CA ALA A 286 0.96 9.22 14.23
C ALA A 286 0.05 10.14 13.39
N THR A 287 -0.59 11.09 14.07
CA THR A 287 -1.35 12.14 13.42
C THR A 287 -0.45 12.91 12.45
N PRO A 288 -0.84 13.03 11.19
CA PRO A 288 -0.04 13.73 10.19
C PRO A 288 -0.04 15.24 10.43
N SER A 289 0.93 15.93 9.83
CA SER A 289 1.01 17.39 9.89
C SER A 289 1.14 17.99 8.48
N PHE A 290 0.66 19.22 8.32
CA PHE A 290 0.90 20.04 7.13
C PHE A 290 2.13 20.93 7.38
N SER A 291 3.01 21.07 6.39
CA SER A 291 4.11 22.05 6.44
C SER A 291 3.62 23.47 6.23
N SER A 292 2.54 23.63 5.45
CA SER A 292 1.79 24.86 5.25
C SER A 292 0.33 24.48 4.91
N GLN A 293 -0.65 25.14 5.52
CA GLN A 293 -2.02 25.02 5.02
C GLN A 293 -2.15 25.82 3.73
N PRO A 294 -2.74 25.30 2.67
CA PRO A 294 -3.13 26.13 1.52
C PRO A 294 -4.15 27.18 2.03
N THR A 295 -3.82 28.46 1.81
CA THR A 295 -4.70 29.60 2.11
C THR A 295 -5.89 29.64 1.18
#